data_5343d30ccb59589b15a79b28742695e9
#
_entry.id   5343d30ccb59589b15a79b28742695e9
#
_cell.length_a   1.000
_cell.length_b   1.000
_cell.length_c   1.000
_cell.angle_alpha   90.00
_cell.angle_beta   90.00
_cell.angle_gamma   90.00
#
_symmetry.space_group_name_H-M   'P 1'
#
loop_
_entity.id
_entity.type
_entity.pdbx_description
1 polymer ?
#
loop_
_entity_poly.entity_id
_entity_poly.type
_entity_poly.pdbx_seq_one_letter_code
_entity_poly.pdbx_strand_id
1 'polypeptide(L)'
;MNSSQLFNEMPRDLAQTILYYLRDEQREAYKAAINTLAQHRKLRPVFVQRKPKEAQIQWLAQTLSLKGSAEVGDQVLSIFLMQGRQEMLKHFLDAMGIEHDGEGSVEDLPETLDSTRLHSSVDNLLRSYPEQEGVLYLKIFQQQSEEGWPELQAIIDTDPRFTSTVEAID
;
A
#
# COMPACT_ATOMS: atom_id res chain seq x y z
N MET A 1 -8.54 6.21 6.73
CA MET A 1 -7.09 6.43 6.46
C MET A 1 -6.91 6.53 4.95
N ASN A 2 -6.30 7.58 4.46
CA ASN A 2 -6.00 7.74 3.04
C ASN A 2 -4.55 7.37 2.72
N SER A 3 -4.17 7.34 1.45
CA SER A 3 -2.83 6.94 1.04
C SER A 3 -1.72 7.86 1.58
N SER A 4 -1.99 9.15 1.75
CA SER A 4 -1.00 10.06 2.36
C SER A 4 -0.70 9.69 3.81
N GLN A 5 -1.71 9.27 4.56
CA GLN A 5 -1.52 8.76 5.92
C GLN A 5 -0.77 7.43 5.91
N LEU A 6 -1.09 6.53 4.97
CA LEU A 6 -0.36 5.28 4.80
C LEU A 6 1.12 5.51 4.51
N PHE A 7 1.45 6.43 3.59
CA PHE A 7 2.85 6.78 3.32
C PHE A 7 3.55 7.45 4.49
N ASN A 8 2.82 8.20 5.31
CA ASN A 8 3.39 8.82 6.51
C ASN A 8 3.68 7.80 7.63
N GLU A 9 2.85 6.77 7.73
CA GLU A 9 2.94 5.77 8.80
C GLU A 9 3.78 4.54 8.42
N MET A 10 3.93 4.24 7.12
CA MET A 10 4.66 3.05 6.72
C MET A 10 6.15 3.16 7.01
N PRO A 11 6.82 2.02 7.27
CA PRO A 11 8.27 1.99 7.41
C PRO A 11 8.97 2.55 6.16
N ARG A 12 10.07 3.24 6.37
CA ARG A 12 10.87 3.81 5.28
C ARG A 12 11.27 2.75 4.25
N ASP A 13 11.63 1.57 4.70
CA ASP A 13 12.05 0.46 3.84
C ASP A 13 10.92 0.03 2.91
N LEU A 14 9.68 0.01 3.39
CA LEU A 14 8.51 -0.33 2.59
C LEU A 14 8.26 0.74 1.52
N ALA A 15 8.29 2.01 1.89
CA ALA A 15 8.13 3.11 0.93
C ALA A 15 9.19 3.04 -0.17
N GLN A 16 10.45 2.76 0.18
CA GLN A 16 11.53 2.55 -0.78
C GLN A 16 11.24 1.36 -1.70
N THR A 17 10.83 0.23 -1.16
CA THR A 17 10.49 -0.97 -1.94
C THR A 17 9.42 -0.67 -2.98
N ILE A 18 8.36 0.03 -2.59
CA ILE A 18 7.27 0.43 -3.48
C ILE A 18 7.77 1.33 -4.62
N LEU A 19 8.53 2.35 -4.28
CA LEU A 19 8.97 3.36 -5.25
C LEU A 19 10.06 2.84 -6.17
N TYR A 20 10.96 1.99 -5.70
CA TYR A 20 11.93 1.30 -6.56
C TYR A 20 11.24 0.32 -7.53
N TYR A 21 10.21 -0.37 -7.06
CA TYR A 21 9.39 -1.21 -7.95
C TYR A 21 8.79 -0.38 -9.10
N LEU A 22 8.17 0.75 -8.80
CA LEU A 22 7.63 1.61 -9.84
C LEU A 22 8.71 2.08 -10.82
N ARG A 23 9.84 2.53 -10.29
CA ARG A 23 10.95 3.04 -11.09
C ARG A 23 11.49 1.98 -12.05
N ASP A 24 11.66 0.77 -11.57
CA ASP A 24 12.33 -0.29 -12.32
C ASP A 24 11.36 -1.09 -13.21
N GLU A 25 10.12 -1.32 -12.76
CA GLU A 25 9.14 -2.18 -13.44
C GLU A 25 7.97 -1.40 -14.05
N GLN A 26 7.70 -0.18 -13.62
CA GLN A 26 6.55 0.63 -14.03
C GLN A 26 6.98 2.06 -14.39
N ARG A 27 7.87 2.17 -15.34
CA ARG A 27 8.53 3.45 -15.67
C ARG A 27 7.59 4.58 -16.03
N GLU A 28 6.53 4.30 -16.80
CA GLU A 28 5.56 5.33 -17.19
C GLU A 28 4.76 5.84 -15.99
N ALA A 29 4.37 4.94 -15.08
CA ALA A 29 3.71 5.31 -13.84
C ALA A 29 4.63 6.12 -12.92
N TYR A 30 5.91 5.75 -12.85
CA TYR A 30 6.92 6.47 -12.08
C TYR A 30 7.10 7.92 -12.60
N LYS A 31 7.25 8.08 -13.90
CA LYS A 31 7.36 9.40 -14.53
C LYS A 31 6.10 10.23 -14.32
N ALA A 32 4.92 9.63 -14.49
CA ALA A 32 3.65 10.30 -14.28
C ALA A 32 3.49 10.79 -12.84
N ALA A 33 3.90 9.99 -11.86
CA ALA A 33 3.88 10.37 -10.44
C ALA A 33 4.79 11.59 -10.18
N ILE A 34 6.02 11.57 -10.68
CA ILE A 34 6.93 12.72 -10.56
C ILE A 34 6.32 13.97 -11.20
N ASN A 35 5.81 13.87 -12.41
CA ASN A 35 5.25 15.01 -13.13
C ASN A 35 4.06 15.62 -12.39
N THR A 36 3.12 14.78 -11.96
CA THR A 36 1.91 15.24 -11.26
C THR A 36 2.24 15.86 -9.91
N LEU A 37 3.09 15.22 -9.11
CA LEU A 37 3.48 15.73 -7.79
C LEU A 37 4.31 17.01 -7.89
N ALA A 38 5.21 17.11 -8.87
CA ALA A 38 5.99 18.32 -9.10
C ALA A 38 5.08 19.49 -9.47
N GLN A 39 4.09 19.28 -10.36
CA GLN A 39 3.10 20.29 -10.73
C GLN A 39 2.27 20.75 -9.53
N HIS A 40 1.79 19.83 -8.69
CA HIS A 40 1.05 20.17 -7.47
C HIS A 40 1.88 21.04 -6.53
N ARG A 41 3.19 20.88 -6.52
CA ARG A 41 4.11 21.67 -5.72
C ARG A 41 4.70 22.87 -6.45
N LYS A 42 4.19 23.19 -7.64
CA LYS A 42 4.66 24.29 -8.48
C LYS A 42 6.14 24.22 -8.83
N LEU A 43 6.64 22.98 -8.97
CA LEU A 43 8.00 22.70 -9.41
C LEU A 43 8.01 22.22 -10.85
N ARG A 44 9.07 22.53 -11.56
CA ARG A 44 9.31 21.91 -12.88
C ARG A 44 9.75 20.47 -12.66
N PRO A 45 9.12 19.49 -13.34
CA PRO A 45 9.50 18.07 -13.17
C PRO A 45 10.99 17.78 -13.37
N VAL A 46 11.66 18.55 -14.23
CA VAL A 46 13.09 18.41 -14.51
C VAL A 46 13.97 18.56 -13.25
N PHE A 47 13.55 19.35 -12.27
CA PHE A 47 14.31 19.48 -11.02
C PHE A 47 14.34 18.18 -10.22
N VAL A 48 13.24 17.43 -10.25
CA VAL A 48 13.19 16.12 -9.61
C VAL A 48 13.91 15.08 -10.45
N GLN A 49 13.69 15.09 -11.76
CA GLN A 49 14.28 14.13 -12.70
C GLN A 49 15.81 14.17 -12.72
N ARG A 50 16.41 15.33 -12.46
CA ARG A 50 17.86 15.50 -12.38
C ARG A 50 18.49 15.04 -11.07
N LYS A 51 17.70 14.76 -10.04
CA LYS A 51 18.22 14.27 -8.77
C LYS A 51 18.79 12.85 -8.96
N PRO A 52 19.82 12.49 -8.17
CA PRO A 52 20.25 11.10 -8.07
C PRO A 52 19.08 10.18 -7.69
N LYS A 53 19.16 8.92 -8.06
CA LYS A 53 18.14 7.90 -7.85
C LYS A 53 17.59 7.90 -6.41
N GLU A 54 18.47 7.83 -5.43
CA GLU A 54 18.09 7.81 -4.02
C GLU A 54 17.38 9.09 -3.58
N ALA A 55 17.81 10.24 -4.10
CA ALA A 55 17.18 11.53 -3.80
C ALA A 55 15.81 11.65 -4.44
N GLN A 56 15.60 11.10 -5.64
CA GLN A 56 14.27 11.02 -6.26
C GLN A 56 13.31 10.19 -5.43
N ILE A 57 13.73 9.01 -4.98
CA ILE A 57 12.94 8.11 -4.15
C ILE A 57 12.58 8.77 -2.82
N GLN A 58 13.54 9.43 -2.18
CA GLN A 58 13.29 10.17 -0.93
C GLN A 58 12.30 11.32 -1.14
N TRP A 59 12.46 12.08 -2.21
CA TRP A 59 11.54 13.16 -2.55
C TRP A 59 10.11 12.66 -2.78
N LEU A 60 9.96 11.56 -3.52
CA LEU A 60 8.65 10.92 -3.76
C LEU A 60 8.02 10.45 -2.45
N ALA A 61 8.75 9.75 -1.60
CA ALA A 61 8.24 9.25 -0.33
C ALA A 61 7.76 10.39 0.57
N GLN A 62 8.54 11.46 0.67
CA GLN A 62 8.18 12.65 1.45
C GLN A 62 6.95 13.35 0.86
N THR A 63 6.89 13.50 -0.45
CA THR A 63 5.79 14.20 -1.12
C THR A 63 4.48 13.40 -1.03
N LEU A 64 4.54 12.08 -1.17
CA LEU A 64 3.38 11.21 -1.05
C LEU A 64 2.79 11.18 0.37
N SER A 65 3.57 11.48 1.38
CA SER A 65 3.08 11.60 2.77
C SER A 65 2.41 12.94 3.07
N LEU A 66 2.43 13.89 2.14
CA LEU A 66 1.82 15.19 2.32
C LEU A 66 0.33 15.18 1.96
N LYS A 67 -0.43 15.98 2.67
CA LYS A 67 -1.84 16.21 2.38
C LYS A 67 -1.99 16.79 0.96
N GLY A 68 -2.91 16.26 0.19
CA GLY A 68 -3.13 16.64 -1.20
C GLY A 68 -2.48 15.72 -2.24
N SER A 69 -1.66 14.76 -1.80
CA SER A 69 -1.04 13.75 -2.69
C SER A 69 -1.80 12.42 -2.73
N ALA A 70 -2.96 12.34 -2.10
CA ALA A 70 -3.68 11.07 -1.90
C ALA A 70 -4.04 10.38 -3.21
N GLU A 71 -4.46 11.10 -4.24
CA GLU A 71 -4.82 10.53 -5.53
C GLU A 71 -3.62 9.82 -6.20
N VAL A 72 -2.47 10.47 -6.21
CA VAL A 72 -1.23 9.86 -6.73
C VAL A 72 -0.81 8.70 -5.86
N GLY A 73 -0.89 8.83 -4.55
CA GLY A 73 -0.60 7.77 -3.60
C GLY A 73 -1.47 6.53 -3.80
N ASP A 74 -2.77 6.71 -4.03
CA ASP A 74 -3.70 5.62 -4.31
C ASP A 74 -3.30 4.87 -5.59
N GLN A 75 -2.93 5.59 -6.65
CA GLN A 75 -2.46 4.99 -7.89
C GLN A 75 -1.16 4.21 -7.69
N VAL A 76 -0.20 4.78 -6.97
CA VAL A 76 1.09 4.14 -6.67
C VAL A 76 0.88 2.84 -5.89
N LEU A 77 0.09 2.86 -4.84
CA LEU A 77 -0.20 1.68 -4.03
C LEU A 77 -0.98 0.62 -4.80
N SER A 78 -1.95 1.02 -5.61
CA SER A 78 -2.72 0.11 -6.47
C SER A 78 -1.81 -0.60 -7.47
N ILE A 79 -0.94 0.12 -8.15
CA ILE A 79 0.00 -0.47 -9.11
C ILE A 79 0.96 -1.44 -8.42
N PHE A 80 1.52 -1.05 -7.28
CA PHE A 80 2.42 -1.91 -6.53
C PHE A 80 1.75 -3.22 -6.12
N LEU A 81 0.56 -3.16 -5.55
CA LEU A 81 -0.17 -4.35 -5.09
C LEU A 81 -0.70 -5.19 -6.26
N MET A 82 -1.39 -4.57 -7.21
CA MET A 82 -2.06 -5.28 -8.30
C MET A 82 -1.10 -5.81 -9.36
N GLN A 83 0.03 -5.16 -9.59
CA GLN A 83 1.03 -5.58 -10.58
C GLN A 83 2.24 -6.25 -9.93
N GLY A 84 2.67 -5.77 -8.78
CA GLY A 84 3.89 -6.24 -8.13
C GLY A 84 3.68 -7.31 -7.06
N ARG A 85 2.49 -7.43 -6.49
CA ARG A 85 2.18 -8.35 -5.37
C ARG A 85 0.89 -9.13 -5.59
N GLN A 86 0.56 -9.41 -6.83
CA GLN A 86 -0.69 -10.09 -7.23
C GLN A 86 -0.86 -11.44 -6.53
N GLU A 87 0.19 -12.25 -6.44
CA GLU A 87 0.14 -13.56 -5.77
C GLU A 87 -0.23 -13.45 -4.29
N MET A 88 0.27 -12.43 -3.61
CA MET A 88 -0.08 -12.15 -2.21
C MET A 88 -1.57 -11.85 -2.05
N LEU A 89 -2.11 -10.99 -2.92
CA LEU A 89 -3.53 -10.64 -2.91
C LEU A 89 -4.40 -11.85 -3.17
N LYS A 90 -4.09 -12.62 -4.19
CA LYS A 90 -4.82 -13.84 -4.57
C LYS A 90 -4.81 -14.87 -3.45
N HIS A 91 -3.67 -15.08 -2.82
CA HIS A 91 -3.52 -16.03 -1.73
C HIS A 91 -4.45 -15.68 -0.55
N PHE A 92 -4.50 -14.42 -0.16
CA PHE A 92 -5.41 -13.97 0.90
C PHE A 92 -6.88 -14.13 0.51
N LEU A 93 -7.26 -13.71 -0.69
CA LEU A 93 -8.64 -13.80 -1.17
C LEU A 93 -9.09 -15.26 -1.27
N ASP A 94 -8.24 -16.15 -1.77
CA ASP A 94 -8.54 -17.58 -1.83
C ASP A 94 -8.66 -18.19 -0.42
N ALA A 95 -7.79 -17.82 0.50
CA ALA A 95 -7.86 -18.27 1.88
C ALA A 95 -9.14 -17.84 2.57
N MET A 96 -9.66 -16.65 2.26
CA MET A 96 -10.93 -16.13 2.76
C MET A 96 -12.14 -16.68 2.01
N GLY A 97 -11.96 -17.35 0.88
CA GLY A 97 -13.05 -17.79 0.00
C GLY A 97 -13.76 -16.65 -0.69
N ILE A 98 -13.08 -15.54 -0.92
CA ILE A 98 -13.62 -14.38 -1.63
C ILE A 98 -13.37 -14.57 -3.13
N GLU A 99 -14.43 -14.51 -3.92
CA GLU A 99 -14.31 -14.56 -5.38
C GLU A 99 -13.59 -13.32 -5.91
N HIS A 100 -12.68 -13.54 -6.86
CA HIS A 100 -11.93 -12.49 -7.53
C HIS A 100 -11.73 -12.81 -9.01
N ASP A 101 -11.22 -11.84 -9.76
CA ASP A 101 -11.03 -11.95 -11.22
C ASP A 101 -9.83 -12.82 -11.66
N GLY A 102 -9.13 -13.44 -10.72
CA GLY A 102 -7.88 -14.17 -10.96
C GLY A 102 -6.62 -13.28 -10.95
N GLU A 103 -6.79 -11.99 -10.78
CA GLU A 103 -5.72 -10.98 -10.74
C GLU A 103 -5.66 -10.23 -9.40
N GLY A 104 -6.50 -10.60 -8.44
CA GLY A 104 -6.54 -10.02 -7.10
C GLY A 104 -7.55 -8.88 -6.92
N SER A 105 -8.40 -8.63 -7.92
CA SER A 105 -9.48 -7.65 -7.83
C SER A 105 -10.80 -8.32 -7.47
N VAL A 106 -11.57 -7.69 -6.60
CA VAL A 106 -12.85 -8.19 -6.12
C VAL A 106 -13.97 -7.28 -6.64
N GLU A 107 -14.92 -7.85 -7.35
CA GLU A 107 -16.07 -7.13 -7.88
C GLU A 107 -17.15 -6.97 -6.79
N ASP A 108 -17.51 -8.07 -6.13
CA ASP A 108 -18.50 -8.10 -5.07
C ASP A 108 -17.86 -8.35 -3.71
N LEU A 109 -17.73 -7.30 -2.92
CA LEU A 109 -17.17 -7.39 -1.57
C LEU A 109 -18.18 -8.08 -0.64
N PRO A 110 -17.71 -9.01 0.24
CA PRO A 110 -18.59 -9.64 1.22
C PRO A 110 -19.11 -8.62 2.24
N GLU A 111 -20.33 -8.81 2.69
CA GLU A 111 -20.90 -7.95 3.74
C GLU A 111 -20.26 -8.21 5.11
N THR A 112 -19.89 -9.48 5.37
CA THR A 112 -19.27 -9.91 6.63
C THR A 112 -18.09 -10.82 6.34
N LEU A 113 -17.14 -10.87 7.27
CA LEU A 113 -15.99 -11.78 7.24
C LEU A 113 -16.13 -12.81 8.35
N ASP A 114 -15.88 -14.09 8.04
CA ASP A 114 -15.80 -15.13 9.06
C ASP A 114 -14.58 -14.88 9.96
N SER A 115 -14.83 -14.66 11.25
CA SER A 115 -13.79 -14.26 12.20
C SER A 115 -12.68 -15.31 12.35
N THR A 116 -13.02 -16.58 12.47
CA THR A 116 -12.05 -17.67 12.61
C THR A 116 -11.19 -17.79 11.36
N ARG A 117 -11.81 -17.77 10.19
CA ARG A 117 -11.13 -17.84 8.90
C ARG A 117 -10.25 -16.61 8.68
N LEU A 118 -10.72 -15.43 9.07
CA LEU A 118 -9.97 -14.17 8.96
C LEU A 118 -8.69 -14.21 9.80
N HIS A 119 -8.76 -14.61 11.06
CA HIS A 119 -7.57 -14.71 11.93
C HIS A 119 -6.52 -15.67 11.33
N SER A 120 -6.96 -16.83 10.87
CA SER A 120 -6.10 -17.81 10.21
C SER A 120 -5.49 -17.27 8.92
N SER A 121 -6.28 -16.61 8.08
CA SER A 121 -5.84 -16.06 6.80
C SER A 121 -4.87 -14.89 6.97
N VAL A 122 -5.11 -14.01 7.92
CA VAL A 122 -4.20 -12.91 8.26
C VAL A 122 -2.87 -13.45 8.77
N ASP A 123 -2.90 -14.40 9.70
CA ASP A 123 -1.69 -14.99 10.26
C ASP A 123 -0.84 -15.68 9.17
N ASN A 124 -1.48 -16.44 8.30
CA ASN A 124 -0.82 -17.10 7.18
C ASN A 124 -0.23 -16.09 6.18
N LEU A 125 -0.97 -15.03 5.86
CA LEU A 125 -0.49 -13.96 4.97
C LEU A 125 0.78 -13.30 5.51
N LEU A 126 0.76 -12.90 6.78
CA LEU A 126 1.86 -12.18 7.41
C LEU A 126 3.09 -13.06 7.66
N ARG A 127 2.93 -14.39 7.66
CA ARG A 127 4.05 -15.35 7.75
C ARG A 127 4.61 -15.72 6.38
N SER A 128 3.78 -15.78 5.36
CA SER A 128 4.16 -16.28 4.02
C SER A 128 4.76 -15.20 3.13
N TYR A 129 4.50 -13.95 3.41
CA TYR A 129 4.96 -12.77 2.65
C TYR A 129 5.65 -11.77 3.57
N PRO A 130 6.36 -10.77 3.03
CA PRO A 130 6.93 -9.72 3.86
C PRO A 130 5.84 -9.07 4.72
N GLU A 131 6.03 -9.08 6.02
CA GLU A 131 5.00 -8.67 6.99
C GLU A 131 4.47 -7.28 6.72
N GLN A 132 5.37 -6.33 6.44
CA GLN A 132 4.99 -4.93 6.16
C GLN A 132 4.11 -4.79 4.93
N GLU A 133 4.35 -5.61 3.90
CA GLU A 133 3.54 -5.61 2.68
C GLU A 133 2.15 -6.20 2.93
N GLY A 134 2.06 -7.26 3.70
CA GLY A 134 0.79 -7.85 4.12
C GLY A 134 -0.04 -6.90 4.99
N VAL A 135 0.60 -6.23 5.93
CA VAL A 135 -0.04 -5.20 6.77
C VAL A 135 -0.59 -4.06 5.91
N LEU A 136 0.20 -3.56 4.97
CA LEU A 136 -0.25 -2.52 4.04
C LEU A 136 -1.48 -2.98 3.24
N TYR A 137 -1.42 -4.17 2.67
CA TYR A 137 -2.53 -4.71 1.90
C TYR A 137 -3.81 -4.81 2.72
N LEU A 138 -3.75 -5.33 3.93
CA LEU A 138 -4.93 -5.49 4.79
C LEU A 138 -5.53 -4.15 5.23
N LYS A 139 -4.71 -3.15 5.48
CA LYS A 139 -5.18 -1.79 5.75
C LYS A 139 -5.93 -1.19 4.54
N ILE A 140 -5.42 -1.42 3.34
CA ILE A 140 -6.07 -0.98 2.10
C ILE A 140 -7.34 -1.78 1.85
N PHE A 141 -7.33 -3.09 2.05
CA PHE A 141 -8.50 -3.95 1.91
C PHE A 141 -9.65 -3.50 2.82
N GLN A 142 -9.35 -3.15 4.07
CA GLN A 142 -10.33 -2.62 5.02
C GLN A 142 -11.04 -1.36 4.51
N GLN A 143 -10.37 -0.56 3.68
CA GLN A 143 -10.93 0.69 3.15
C GLN A 143 -11.75 0.52 1.87
N GLN A 144 -11.76 -0.66 1.28
CA GLN A 144 -12.52 -0.92 0.05
C GLN A 144 -14.03 -0.95 0.28
N SER A 145 -14.48 -1.29 1.48
CA SER A 145 -15.86 -1.16 1.89
C SER A 145 -16.06 0.18 2.62
N GLU A 146 -17.15 0.87 2.35
CA GLU A 146 -17.47 2.15 2.99
C GLU A 146 -17.50 2.06 4.52
N GLU A 147 -18.06 0.98 5.05
CA GLU A 147 -18.16 0.75 6.50
C GLU A 147 -16.99 -0.07 7.05
N GLY A 148 -16.20 -0.71 6.16
CA GLY A 148 -15.18 -1.67 6.56
C GLY A 148 -15.78 -2.94 7.19
N TRP A 149 -14.91 -3.74 7.79
CA TRP A 149 -15.32 -4.94 8.52
C TRP A 149 -14.88 -4.83 9.99
N PRO A 150 -15.81 -4.89 10.95
CA PRO A 150 -15.44 -4.78 12.36
C PRO A 150 -14.41 -5.83 12.82
N GLU A 151 -14.50 -7.04 12.27
CA GLU A 151 -13.57 -8.13 12.59
C GLU A 151 -12.15 -7.82 12.14
N LEU A 152 -11.98 -7.29 10.94
CA LEU A 152 -10.67 -6.88 10.42
C LEU A 152 -10.16 -5.64 11.15
N GLN A 153 -11.03 -4.66 11.42
CA GLN A 153 -10.64 -3.48 12.19
C GLN A 153 -10.12 -3.84 13.57
N ALA A 154 -10.75 -4.80 14.24
CA ALA A 154 -10.31 -5.27 15.55
C ALA A 154 -8.88 -5.88 15.49
N ILE A 155 -8.56 -6.61 14.43
CA ILE A 155 -7.20 -7.13 14.21
C ILE A 155 -6.21 -5.98 13.98
N ILE A 156 -6.56 -5.03 13.12
CA ILE A 156 -5.71 -3.87 12.81
C ILE A 156 -5.42 -3.06 14.09
N ASP A 157 -6.40 -2.91 14.96
CA ASP A 157 -6.29 -2.10 16.17
C ASP A 157 -5.52 -2.81 17.31
N THR A 158 -5.53 -4.14 17.34
CA THR A 158 -5.03 -4.92 18.49
C THR A 158 -3.81 -5.77 18.21
N ASP A 159 -3.58 -6.18 16.96
CA ASP A 159 -2.43 -7.00 16.60
C ASP A 159 -1.15 -6.14 16.56
N PRO A 160 -0.11 -6.49 17.33
CA PRO A 160 1.14 -5.71 17.37
C PRO A 160 1.81 -5.53 16.01
N ARG A 161 1.61 -6.45 15.08
CA ARG A 161 2.17 -6.37 13.72
C ARG A 161 1.65 -5.17 12.93
N PHE A 162 0.43 -4.71 13.23
CA PHE A 162 -0.19 -3.53 12.61
C PHE A 162 0.14 -2.21 13.33
N THR A 163 0.49 -2.28 14.60
CA THR A 163 0.73 -1.11 15.46
C THR A 163 2.20 -0.80 15.67
N SER A 164 3.10 -1.65 15.20
CA SER A 164 4.54 -1.39 15.24
C SER A 164 4.87 -0.22 14.33
N THR A 165 4.64 0.97 14.83
CA THR A 165 5.32 2.15 14.34
C THR A 165 6.80 1.91 14.62
N VAL A 166 7.65 1.97 13.62
CA VAL A 166 9.09 1.95 13.82
C VAL A 166 9.39 2.99 14.88
N GLU A 167 9.79 2.55 16.07
CA GLU A 167 10.46 3.45 16.98
C GLU A 167 11.63 4.04 16.19
N ALA A 168 11.58 5.34 15.97
CA ALA A 168 12.70 6.05 15.44
C ALA A 168 13.87 5.76 16.37
N ILE A 169 14.81 4.95 15.91
CA ILE A 169 16.10 4.78 16.59
C ILE A 169 16.77 6.13 16.44
N ASP A 170 16.89 6.83 17.55
CA ASP A 170 17.69 8.04 17.68
C ASP A 170 19.14 7.80 17.24
#